data_cf99ab9958f0ba13aab1baa1c3f7da71
#
_entry.id   cf99ab9958f0ba13aab1baa1c3f7da71
#
_cell.length_a   1.000
_cell.length_b   1.000
_cell.length_c   1.000
_cell.angle_alpha   90.00
_cell.angle_beta   90.00
_cell.angle_gamma   90.00
#
_symmetry.space_group_name_H-M   'P 1'
#
loop_
_entity.id
_entity.type
_entity.pdbx_description
1 polymer ?
#
loop_
_entity_poly.entity_id
_entity_poly.type
_entity_poly.pdbx_seq_one_letter_code
_entity_poly.pdbx_strand_id
1 'polypeptide(L)'
;LTDQNGDPFQLSEFEGKVVVVTFLFTRCPDICPIVSANLDYLSNMLGDDYGESVEILTITVDPWTDNSSVLHNYSEQRGLNWPHLTGSVEDLEGVWLEFDVGLQTYSIDSDGDGVSDGFDTCLETPEGEEVDNNGCGLETQQEDDGGDVTVKHHPLDYWVDHTTGTIILDKQLRQRVWWGDTDWNVELAMEDIKILISEEE
;
A
#
# COMPACT_ATOMS: atom_id res chain seq x y z
N LEU A 1 0.16 6.86 11.40
CA LEU A 1 0.14 5.52 10.81
C LEU A 1 0.96 4.54 11.67
N THR A 2 1.06 3.30 11.21
CA THR A 2 1.81 2.22 11.88
C THR A 2 2.74 1.59 10.85
N ASP A 3 3.98 1.27 11.23
CA ASP A 3 4.94 0.62 10.35
C ASP A 3 4.77 -0.91 10.29
N GLN A 4 5.60 -1.58 9.49
CA GLN A 4 5.61 -3.03 9.34
C GLN A 4 6.01 -3.80 10.61
N ASN A 5 6.58 -3.15 11.61
CA ASN A 5 6.92 -3.76 12.90
C ASN A 5 5.81 -3.60 13.95
N GLY A 6 4.77 -2.82 13.60
CA GLY A 6 3.67 -2.48 14.51
C GLY A 6 3.96 -1.25 15.35
N ASP A 7 5.03 -0.51 15.08
CA ASP A 7 5.37 0.70 15.80
C ASP A 7 4.65 1.92 15.20
N PRO A 8 4.19 2.87 16.04
CA PRO A 8 3.58 4.10 15.56
C PRO A 8 4.59 4.95 14.79
N PHE A 9 4.15 5.54 13.68
CA PHE A 9 4.98 6.35 12.79
C PHE A 9 4.35 7.71 12.54
N GLN A 10 5.16 8.76 12.55
CA GLN A 10 4.79 10.12 12.17
C GLN A 10 5.80 10.67 11.16
N LEU A 11 5.30 11.25 10.07
CA LEU A 11 6.14 11.83 9.02
C LEU A 11 7.07 12.93 9.57
N SER A 12 6.66 13.64 10.62
CA SER A 12 7.47 14.67 11.30
C SER A 12 8.79 14.13 11.88
N GLU A 13 8.95 12.82 12.04
CA GLU A 13 10.23 12.21 12.47
C GLU A 13 11.33 12.38 11.40
N PHE A 14 10.93 12.65 10.17
CA PHE A 14 11.85 12.88 9.05
C PHE A 14 12.06 14.37 8.71
N GLU A 15 11.56 15.28 9.54
CA GLU A 15 11.82 16.72 9.36
C GLU A 15 13.33 17.00 9.34
N GLY A 16 13.77 17.81 8.40
CA GLY A 16 15.19 18.08 8.13
C GLY A 16 15.83 17.15 7.10
N LYS A 17 15.13 16.10 6.67
CA LYS A 17 15.58 15.18 5.62
C LYS A 17 14.73 15.31 4.35
N VAL A 18 15.30 14.97 3.22
CA VAL A 18 14.55 14.71 1.99
C VAL A 18 13.84 13.38 2.11
N VAL A 19 12.56 13.30 1.77
CA VAL A 19 11.79 12.06 1.91
C VAL A 19 11.24 11.62 0.57
N VAL A 20 11.53 10.37 0.20
CA VAL A 20 10.97 9.73 -0.99
C VAL A 20 9.77 8.89 -0.57
N VAL A 21 8.58 9.27 -1.04
CA VAL A 21 7.32 8.63 -0.67
C VAL A 21 6.71 7.93 -1.88
N THR A 22 6.29 6.69 -1.73
CA THR A 22 5.52 5.98 -2.74
C THR A 22 4.30 5.29 -2.15
N PHE A 23 3.30 5.08 -2.99
CA PHE A 23 2.07 4.39 -2.64
C PHE A 23 2.00 3.07 -3.39
N LEU A 24 1.78 1.98 -2.66
CA LEU A 24 1.72 0.64 -3.23
C LEU A 24 0.81 -0.28 -2.42
N PHE A 25 0.57 -1.48 -2.92
CA PHE A 25 -0.04 -2.57 -2.15
C PHE A 25 0.65 -3.91 -2.46
N THR A 26 0.66 -4.81 -1.45
CA THR A 26 1.49 -6.03 -1.51
C THR A 26 1.05 -7.03 -2.58
N ARG A 27 -0.24 -7.02 -2.94
CA ARG A 27 -0.83 -7.91 -3.94
C ARG A 27 -0.77 -7.37 -5.38
N CYS A 28 -0.21 -6.19 -5.60
CA CYS A 28 -0.04 -5.61 -6.93
C CYS A 28 0.87 -6.51 -7.80
N PRO A 29 0.38 -7.08 -8.90
CA PRO A 29 1.17 -8.01 -9.71
C PRO A 29 2.04 -7.32 -10.75
N ASP A 30 1.87 -6.01 -10.96
CA ASP A 30 2.38 -5.30 -12.14
C ASP A 30 3.46 -4.28 -11.77
N ILE A 31 3.07 -3.05 -11.41
CA ILE A 31 4.02 -1.94 -11.28
C ILE A 31 4.74 -1.90 -9.92
N CYS A 32 4.09 -2.32 -8.82
CA CYS A 32 4.68 -2.20 -7.48
C CYS A 32 6.00 -2.98 -7.30
N PRO A 33 6.18 -4.19 -7.87
CA PRO A 33 7.49 -4.84 -7.84
C PRO A 33 8.59 -4.05 -8.53
N ILE A 34 8.26 -3.35 -9.62
CA ILE A 34 9.21 -2.52 -10.38
C ILE A 34 9.58 -1.28 -9.55
N VAL A 35 8.59 -0.60 -8.99
CA VAL A 35 8.80 0.57 -8.12
C VAL A 35 9.64 0.20 -6.90
N SER A 36 9.33 -0.92 -6.24
CA SER A 36 10.13 -1.41 -5.11
C SER A 36 11.60 -1.69 -5.48
N ALA A 37 11.83 -2.28 -6.66
CA ALA A 37 13.19 -2.53 -7.14
C ALA A 37 13.94 -1.23 -7.48
N ASN A 38 13.24 -0.23 -8.01
CA ASN A 38 13.81 1.08 -8.27
C ASN A 38 14.16 1.82 -6.97
N LEU A 39 13.31 1.72 -5.94
CA LEU A 39 13.60 2.29 -4.61
C LEU A 39 14.79 1.60 -3.93
N ASP A 40 14.89 0.27 -4.05
CA ASP A 40 16.06 -0.47 -3.55
C ASP A 40 17.34 -0.01 -4.28
N TYR A 41 17.28 0.12 -5.60
CA TYR A 41 18.41 0.65 -6.37
C TYR A 41 18.75 2.09 -5.96
N LEU A 42 17.74 2.95 -5.74
CA LEU A 42 17.95 4.33 -5.26
C LEU A 42 18.62 4.33 -3.87
N SER A 43 18.15 3.52 -2.92
CA SER A 43 18.74 3.43 -1.58
C SER A 43 20.21 3.05 -1.63
N ASN A 44 20.57 2.13 -2.50
CA ASN A 44 21.97 1.75 -2.73
C ASN A 44 22.81 2.86 -3.38
N MET A 45 22.22 3.64 -4.30
CA MET A 45 22.91 4.80 -4.93
C MET A 45 23.13 5.96 -3.95
N LEU A 46 22.25 6.15 -2.99
CA LEU A 46 22.36 7.18 -1.95
C LEU A 46 23.56 6.92 -1.02
N GLY A 47 23.92 5.66 -0.78
CA GLY A 47 25.06 5.32 0.07
C GLY A 47 24.90 5.89 1.48
N ASP A 48 25.85 6.71 1.93
CA ASP A 48 25.85 7.31 3.28
C ASP A 48 24.74 8.37 3.46
N ASP A 49 24.19 8.93 2.40
CA ASP A 49 23.07 9.88 2.48
C ASP A 49 21.76 9.20 2.91
N TYR A 50 21.62 7.89 2.61
CA TYR A 50 20.44 7.11 3.04
C TYR A 50 20.44 6.95 4.57
N GLY A 51 19.35 7.37 5.19
CA GLY A 51 19.21 7.40 6.66
C GLY A 51 19.76 8.67 7.31
N GLU A 52 20.72 9.35 6.69
CA GLU A 52 21.31 10.62 7.20
C GLU A 52 20.55 11.85 6.66
N SER A 53 20.53 12.02 5.35
CA SER A 53 19.95 13.18 4.65
C SER A 53 18.70 12.84 3.87
N VAL A 54 18.48 11.56 3.57
CA VAL A 54 17.36 11.06 2.76
C VAL A 54 16.72 9.86 3.44
N GLU A 55 15.41 9.85 3.48
CA GLU A 55 14.62 8.69 3.89
C GLU A 55 13.71 8.24 2.75
N ILE A 56 13.35 6.96 2.78
CA ILE A 56 12.38 6.36 1.88
C ILE A 56 11.25 5.81 2.74
N LEU A 57 10.03 5.94 2.28
CA LEU A 57 8.88 5.28 2.89
C LEU A 57 7.86 4.86 1.85
N THR A 58 7.13 3.81 2.15
CA THR A 58 6.00 3.34 1.35
C THR A 58 4.73 3.34 2.20
N ILE A 59 3.61 3.70 1.58
CA ILE A 59 2.31 3.77 2.25
C ILE A 59 1.35 2.88 1.47
N THR A 60 0.65 2.00 2.18
CA THR A 60 -0.30 1.12 1.51
C THR A 60 -1.53 1.88 0.99
N VAL A 61 -2.07 1.38 -0.12
CA VAL A 61 -3.39 1.75 -0.66
C VAL A 61 -4.42 0.63 -0.50
N ASP A 62 -4.04 -0.45 0.21
CA ASP A 62 -4.90 -1.61 0.45
C ASP A 62 -4.85 -2.03 1.94
N PRO A 63 -5.33 -1.18 2.88
CA PRO A 63 -5.29 -1.49 4.31
C PRO A 63 -6.15 -2.69 4.70
N TRP A 64 -7.07 -3.09 3.85
CA TRP A 64 -7.91 -4.28 4.09
C TRP A 64 -7.09 -5.57 4.07
N THR A 65 -6.01 -5.61 3.29
CA THR A 65 -5.09 -6.75 3.21
C THR A 65 -3.75 -6.45 3.86
N ASP A 66 -3.22 -5.25 3.69
CA ASP A 66 -1.87 -4.85 4.08
C ASP A 66 -1.80 -4.40 5.54
N ASN A 67 -1.94 -5.33 6.47
CA ASN A 67 -1.61 -5.06 7.88
C ASN A 67 -0.08 -5.12 8.10
N SER A 68 0.38 -4.71 9.30
CA SER A 68 1.81 -4.66 9.63
C SER A 68 2.53 -5.98 9.36
N SER A 69 1.95 -7.14 9.67
CA SER A 69 2.60 -8.43 9.46
C SER A 69 2.71 -8.81 7.98
N VAL A 70 1.75 -8.42 7.14
CA VAL A 70 1.80 -8.61 5.69
C VAL A 70 2.87 -7.72 5.08
N LEU A 71 2.93 -6.44 5.48
CA LEU A 71 3.99 -5.50 5.06
C LEU A 71 5.37 -5.94 5.52
N HIS A 72 5.49 -6.48 6.74
CA HIS A 72 6.74 -7.06 7.24
C HIS A 72 7.24 -8.20 6.35
N ASN A 73 6.37 -9.17 6.06
CA ASN A 73 6.72 -10.27 5.17
C ASN A 73 7.09 -9.79 3.75
N TYR A 74 6.38 -8.79 3.24
CA TYR A 74 6.64 -8.21 1.94
C TYR A 74 8.04 -7.56 1.88
N SER A 75 8.38 -6.73 2.88
CA SER A 75 9.67 -6.04 2.96
C SER A 75 10.82 -7.03 3.16
N GLU A 76 10.69 -8.02 4.08
CA GLU A 76 11.71 -9.03 4.33
C GLU A 76 12.02 -9.89 3.09
N GLN A 77 10.98 -10.37 2.40
CA GLN A 77 11.17 -11.21 1.21
C GLN A 77 11.88 -10.49 0.07
N ARG A 78 11.84 -9.18 0.05
CA ARG A 78 12.46 -8.32 -0.99
C ARG A 78 13.70 -7.59 -0.52
N GLY A 79 14.06 -7.67 0.77
CA GLY A 79 15.20 -6.98 1.35
C GLY A 79 15.03 -5.46 1.43
N LEU A 80 13.79 -4.97 1.55
CA LEU A 80 13.46 -3.55 1.59
C LEU A 80 13.60 -3.01 3.02
N ASN A 81 14.55 -2.12 3.24
CA ASN A 81 14.97 -1.69 4.59
C ASN A 81 14.44 -0.29 4.97
N TRP A 82 13.22 0.06 4.56
CA TRP A 82 12.57 1.33 4.91
C TRP A 82 11.19 1.10 5.50
N PRO A 83 10.57 2.12 6.13
CA PRO A 83 9.21 2.01 6.67
C PRO A 83 8.18 1.70 5.58
N HIS A 84 7.37 0.69 5.85
CA HIS A 84 6.17 0.33 5.09
C HIS A 84 4.97 0.58 6.00
N LEU A 85 4.14 1.56 5.64
CA LEU A 85 3.12 2.11 6.51
C LEU A 85 1.73 1.60 6.16
N THR A 86 0.97 1.31 7.21
CA THR A 86 -0.46 1.00 7.17
C THR A 86 -1.19 1.76 8.29
N GLY A 87 -2.51 1.64 8.34
CA GLY A 87 -3.35 2.27 9.35
C GLY A 87 -4.81 1.92 9.17
N SER A 88 -5.68 2.59 9.92
CA SER A 88 -7.10 2.52 9.65
C SER A 88 -7.41 3.16 8.28
N VAL A 89 -8.51 2.74 7.66
CA VAL A 89 -8.97 3.36 6.40
C VAL A 89 -9.15 4.87 6.59
N GLU A 90 -9.73 5.30 7.72
CA GLU A 90 -9.96 6.72 8.05
C GLU A 90 -8.66 7.52 8.10
N ASP A 91 -7.61 6.98 8.73
CA ASP A 91 -6.30 7.64 8.81
C ASP A 91 -5.63 7.71 7.42
N LEU A 92 -5.72 6.63 6.66
CA LEU A 92 -5.12 6.54 5.33
C LEU A 92 -5.84 7.41 4.30
N GLU A 93 -7.17 7.54 4.37
CA GLU A 93 -7.94 8.46 3.51
C GLU A 93 -7.44 9.89 3.65
N GLY A 94 -7.11 10.33 4.87
CA GLY A 94 -6.52 11.64 5.12
C GLY A 94 -5.16 11.80 4.44
N VAL A 95 -4.32 10.77 4.49
CA VAL A 95 -2.99 10.76 3.86
C VAL A 95 -3.11 10.70 2.33
N TRP A 96 -3.96 9.84 1.78
CA TRP A 96 -4.18 9.78 0.33
C TRP A 96 -4.68 11.11 -0.24
N LEU A 97 -5.58 11.79 0.48
CA LEU A 97 -6.06 13.12 0.10
C LEU A 97 -4.95 14.17 0.13
N GLU A 98 -4.10 14.17 1.16
CA GLU A 98 -2.98 15.11 1.29
C GLU A 98 -1.95 14.96 0.15
N PHE A 99 -1.74 13.73 -0.30
CA PHE A 99 -0.80 13.42 -1.39
C PHE A 99 -1.45 13.36 -2.78
N ASP A 100 -2.73 13.74 -2.91
CA ASP A 100 -3.50 13.69 -4.16
C ASP A 100 -3.52 12.28 -4.80
N VAL A 101 -3.58 11.26 -3.96
CA VAL A 101 -3.69 9.86 -4.38
C VAL A 101 -5.16 9.53 -4.60
N GLY A 102 -5.58 9.48 -5.86
CA GLY A 102 -6.88 8.96 -6.24
C GLY A 102 -6.90 7.43 -6.06
N LEU A 103 -7.90 6.93 -5.37
CA LEU A 103 -8.09 5.50 -5.13
C LEU A 103 -9.46 5.07 -5.61
N GLN A 104 -9.51 3.97 -6.34
CA GLN A 104 -10.74 3.28 -6.71
C GLN A 104 -10.59 1.79 -6.45
N THR A 105 -11.49 1.24 -5.65
CA THR A 105 -11.60 -0.20 -5.43
C THR A 105 -12.71 -0.75 -6.31
N TYR A 106 -12.43 -1.81 -7.04
CA TYR A 106 -13.42 -2.57 -7.79
C TYR A 106 -13.65 -3.87 -7.03
N SER A 107 -14.83 -4.01 -6.43
CA SER A 107 -15.26 -5.28 -5.88
C SER A 107 -15.80 -6.15 -7.01
N ILE A 108 -15.36 -7.39 -7.08
CA ILE A 108 -15.98 -8.42 -7.88
C ILE A 108 -17.03 -9.07 -6.96
N ASP A 109 -18.25 -9.13 -7.40
CA ASP A 109 -19.37 -9.82 -6.78
C ASP A 109 -19.86 -10.81 -7.83
N SER A 110 -19.34 -12.05 -7.71
CA SER A 110 -19.47 -13.05 -8.77
C SER A 110 -20.84 -13.70 -8.83
N ASP A 111 -21.57 -13.72 -7.73
CA ASP A 111 -22.91 -14.29 -7.65
C ASP A 111 -24.04 -13.24 -7.56
N GLY A 112 -23.67 -11.96 -7.33
CA GLY A 112 -24.63 -10.84 -7.38
C GLY A 112 -25.47 -10.69 -6.12
N ASP A 113 -25.00 -11.21 -4.98
CA ASP A 113 -25.69 -11.14 -3.69
C ASP A 113 -25.51 -9.80 -2.96
N GLY A 114 -24.62 -8.95 -3.43
CA GLY A 114 -24.29 -7.63 -2.86
C GLY A 114 -23.10 -7.63 -1.91
N VAL A 115 -22.47 -8.79 -1.67
CA VAL A 115 -21.20 -8.94 -0.94
C VAL A 115 -20.09 -9.25 -1.94
N SER A 116 -18.99 -8.51 -1.89
CA SER A 116 -17.89 -8.79 -2.82
C SER A 116 -17.15 -10.07 -2.47
N ASP A 117 -16.66 -10.79 -3.50
CA ASP A 117 -15.96 -12.08 -3.39
C ASP A 117 -14.87 -12.10 -2.30
N GLY A 118 -14.23 -10.94 -2.03
CA GLY A 118 -13.20 -10.79 -1.00
C GLY A 118 -13.70 -10.85 0.44
N PHE A 119 -14.98 -10.60 0.64
CA PHE A 119 -15.64 -10.63 1.93
C PHE A 119 -16.70 -11.73 1.99
N ASP A 120 -16.99 -12.35 0.83
CA ASP A 120 -17.97 -13.38 0.68
C ASP A 120 -17.38 -14.76 0.98
N THR A 121 -17.99 -15.46 1.93
CA THR A 121 -17.64 -16.83 2.29
C THR A 121 -18.55 -17.86 1.60
N CYS A 122 -19.59 -17.39 0.91
CA CYS A 122 -20.59 -18.22 0.25
C CYS A 122 -20.75 -17.86 -1.24
N LEU A 123 -19.69 -18.01 -2.03
CA LEU A 123 -19.51 -17.60 -3.43
C LEU A 123 -20.54 -18.14 -4.47
N GLU A 124 -21.58 -18.81 -4.07
CA GLU A 124 -22.63 -19.36 -4.92
C GLU A 124 -24.03 -19.09 -4.35
N THR A 125 -24.22 -17.96 -3.66
CA THR A 125 -25.54 -17.57 -3.14
C THR A 125 -26.47 -17.18 -4.28
N PRO A 126 -27.71 -17.68 -4.34
CA PRO A 126 -28.65 -17.36 -5.41
C PRO A 126 -28.97 -15.85 -5.46
N GLU A 127 -28.96 -15.26 -6.66
CA GLU A 127 -29.30 -13.84 -6.89
C GLU A 127 -30.67 -13.49 -6.25
N GLY A 128 -30.65 -12.49 -5.35
CA GLY A 128 -31.84 -11.98 -4.67
C GLY A 128 -32.19 -12.69 -3.37
N GLU A 129 -31.36 -13.60 -2.88
CA GLU A 129 -31.44 -14.12 -1.52
C GLU A 129 -30.99 -13.08 -0.51
N GLU A 130 -31.64 -13.00 0.67
CA GLU A 130 -31.16 -12.15 1.76
C GLU A 130 -29.94 -12.81 2.42
N VAL A 131 -28.82 -12.10 2.44
CA VAL A 131 -27.53 -12.60 2.95
C VAL A 131 -27.10 -11.87 4.22
N ASP A 132 -26.20 -12.51 4.98
CA ASP A 132 -25.47 -11.86 6.06
C ASP A 132 -24.28 -11.04 5.53
N ASN A 133 -23.49 -10.44 6.44
CA ASN A 133 -22.32 -9.62 6.07
C ASN A 133 -21.18 -10.42 5.41
N ASN A 134 -21.30 -11.75 5.35
CA ASN A 134 -20.32 -12.65 4.75
C ASN A 134 -20.85 -13.31 3.46
N GLY A 135 -21.93 -12.81 2.87
CA GLY A 135 -22.53 -13.33 1.64
C GLY A 135 -23.31 -14.64 1.81
N CYS A 136 -23.53 -15.12 3.04
CA CYS A 136 -24.24 -16.38 3.26
C CYS A 136 -25.74 -16.14 3.45
N GLY A 137 -26.56 -16.90 2.72
CA GLY A 137 -28.01 -16.85 2.82
C GLY A 137 -28.51 -17.09 4.26
N LEU A 138 -29.42 -16.23 4.72
CA LEU A 138 -29.92 -16.28 6.10
C LEU A 138 -30.69 -17.57 6.44
N GLU A 139 -31.13 -18.31 5.43
CA GLU A 139 -31.84 -19.59 5.62
C GLU A 139 -30.93 -20.83 5.66
N THR A 140 -29.64 -20.70 5.30
CA THR A 140 -28.68 -21.81 5.17
C THR A 140 -27.77 -22.03 6.37
N GLN A 141 -28.05 -21.47 7.54
CA GLN A 141 -27.32 -21.81 8.77
C GLN A 141 -27.61 -23.26 9.20
N GLN A 142 -27.15 -24.23 8.42
CA GLN A 142 -27.00 -25.61 8.88
C GLN A 142 -25.76 -25.68 9.76
N GLU A 143 -25.92 -26.33 10.92
CA GLU A 143 -24.88 -26.57 11.92
C GLU A 143 -23.60 -27.11 11.27
N ASP A 144 -22.51 -26.35 11.39
CA ASP A 144 -21.21 -26.63 10.84
C ASP A 144 -20.61 -27.91 11.44
N ASP A 145 -20.54 -28.97 10.65
CA ASP A 145 -19.78 -30.19 10.94
C ASP A 145 -18.31 -29.90 10.60
N GLY A 146 -17.60 -29.27 11.52
CA GLY A 146 -16.14 -29.12 11.70
C GLY A 146 -15.17 -29.51 10.59
N GLY A 147 -15.50 -29.31 9.32
CA GLY A 147 -14.61 -29.46 8.19
C GLY A 147 -13.71 -28.24 8.07
N ASP A 148 -12.42 -28.48 8.02
CA ASP A 148 -11.39 -27.48 7.70
C ASP A 148 -11.70 -26.82 6.35
N VAL A 149 -12.48 -25.75 6.38
CA VAL A 149 -12.74 -24.90 5.21
C VAL A 149 -11.47 -24.10 4.97
N THR A 150 -10.54 -24.68 4.22
CA THR A 150 -9.49 -23.92 3.58
C THR A 150 -10.16 -23.00 2.57
N VAL A 151 -10.56 -21.81 3.02
CA VAL A 151 -11.00 -20.72 2.16
C VAL A 151 -9.85 -20.47 1.16
N LYS A 152 -10.03 -20.95 -0.05
CA LYS A 152 -9.13 -20.62 -1.15
C LYS A 152 -9.45 -19.18 -1.53
N HIS A 153 -8.90 -18.24 -0.77
CA HIS A 153 -8.91 -16.86 -1.20
C HIS A 153 -8.29 -16.81 -2.61
N HIS A 154 -9.09 -16.43 -3.58
CA HIS A 154 -8.57 -16.07 -4.88
C HIS A 154 -7.62 -14.90 -4.64
N PRO A 155 -6.41 -14.88 -5.23
CA PRO A 155 -5.42 -13.84 -4.94
C PRO A 155 -5.85 -12.43 -5.33
N LEU A 156 -7.05 -12.26 -5.90
CA LEU A 156 -7.59 -10.99 -6.36
C LEU A 156 -9.12 -10.96 -6.20
N ASP A 157 -9.59 -10.98 -4.94
CA ASP A 157 -11.03 -10.89 -4.65
C ASP A 157 -11.59 -9.47 -4.90
N TYR A 158 -10.71 -8.49 -4.97
CA TYR A 158 -10.99 -7.13 -5.44
C TYR A 158 -9.73 -6.53 -6.08
N TRP A 159 -9.91 -5.55 -6.94
CA TRP A 159 -8.82 -4.81 -7.57
C TRP A 159 -8.72 -3.41 -6.97
N VAL A 160 -7.49 -2.97 -6.72
CA VAL A 160 -7.20 -1.60 -6.31
C VAL A 160 -6.55 -0.88 -7.48
N ASP A 161 -7.20 0.16 -7.96
CA ASP A 161 -6.66 1.09 -8.94
C ASP A 161 -6.38 2.42 -8.23
N HIS A 162 -5.18 2.92 -8.35
CA HIS A 162 -4.76 4.14 -7.67
C HIS A 162 -3.83 4.98 -8.53
N THR A 163 -3.75 6.27 -8.21
CA THR A 163 -2.72 7.14 -8.78
C THR A 163 -1.36 6.62 -8.38
N THR A 164 -0.57 6.28 -9.38
CA THR A 164 0.77 5.70 -9.19
C THR A 164 1.83 6.77 -9.38
N GLY A 165 2.81 6.79 -8.50
CA GLY A 165 3.92 7.75 -8.58
C GLY A 165 4.76 7.78 -7.31
N THR A 166 5.98 8.29 -7.49
CA THR A 166 6.92 8.55 -6.40
C THR A 166 7.01 10.05 -6.17
N ILE A 167 6.83 10.48 -4.95
CA ILE A 167 6.84 11.87 -4.53
C ILE A 167 8.11 12.14 -3.73
N ILE A 168 8.77 13.27 -3.98
CA ILE A 168 9.92 13.69 -3.20
C ILE A 168 9.54 14.94 -2.40
N LEU A 169 9.71 14.84 -1.09
CA LEU A 169 9.51 15.93 -0.15
C LEU A 169 10.85 16.60 0.16
N ASP A 170 10.84 17.92 0.38
CA ASP A 170 12.00 18.64 0.88
C ASP A 170 12.16 18.50 2.41
N LYS A 171 13.18 19.12 2.97
CA LYS A 171 13.50 19.10 4.40
C LYS A 171 12.40 19.67 5.31
N GLN A 172 11.47 20.45 4.75
CA GLN A 172 10.28 20.95 5.43
C GLN A 172 9.04 20.10 5.15
N LEU A 173 9.22 18.88 4.62
CA LEU A 173 8.17 17.91 4.26
C LEU A 173 7.16 18.43 3.23
N ARG A 174 7.55 19.41 2.40
CA ARG A 174 6.71 19.93 1.32
C ARG A 174 6.94 19.10 0.06
N GLN A 175 5.88 18.78 -0.66
CA GLN A 175 5.96 18.09 -1.94
C GLN A 175 6.66 18.99 -2.98
N ARG A 176 7.72 18.47 -3.59
CA ARG A 176 8.55 19.22 -4.55
C ARG A 176 8.60 18.57 -5.92
N VAL A 177 8.65 17.26 -5.97
CA VAL A 177 8.80 16.51 -7.22
C VAL A 177 7.80 15.36 -7.22
N TRP A 178 7.25 15.07 -8.39
CA TRP A 178 6.42 13.91 -8.65
C TRP A 178 6.92 13.17 -9.88
N TRP A 179 7.17 11.90 -9.74
CA TRP A 179 7.55 10.99 -10.82
C TRP A 179 6.43 9.97 -11.04
N GLY A 180 5.83 9.96 -12.25
CA GLY A 180 4.90 8.91 -12.64
C GLY A 180 5.61 7.57 -12.82
N ASP A 181 4.95 6.47 -12.53
CA ASP A 181 5.56 5.14 -12.52
C ASP A 181 6.20 4.72 -13.85
N THR A 182 5.60 5.10 -14.98
CA THR A 182 6.11 4.77 -16.31
C THR A 182 7.30 5.63 -16.72
N ASP A 183 7.47 6.78 -16.09
CA ASP A 183 8.49 7.77 -16.41
C ASP A 183 9.59 7.83 -15.35
N TRP A 184 9.51 6.97 -14.33
CA TRP A 184 10.42 6.98 -13.21
C TRP A 184 11.83 6.55 -13.62
N ASN A 185 12.75 7.49 -13.56
CA ASN A 185 14.17 7.28 -13.83
C ASN A 185 14.98 7.56 -12.57
N VAL A 186 15.62 6.51 -12.02
CA VAL A 186 16.32 6.59 -10.73
C VAL A 186 17.46 7.60 -10.75
N GLU A 187 18.20 7.69 -11.85
CA GLU A 187 19.32 8.61 -11.99
C GLU A 187 18.85 10.07 -11.98
N LEU A 188 17.73 10.37 -12.63
CA LEU A 188 17.15 11.72 -12.62
C LEU A 188 16.53 12.05 -11.27
N ALA A 189 15.86 11.11 -10.63
CA ALA A 189 15.34 11.27 -9.26
C ALA A 189 16.49 11.55 -8.27
N MET A 190 17.64 10.90 -8.45
CA MET A 190 18.85 11.18 -7.67
C MET A 190 19.36 12.61 -7.88
N GLU A 191 19.25 13.17 -9.09
CA GLU A 191 19.62 14.58 -9.34
C GLU A 191 18.69 15.54 -8.59
N ASP A 192 17.38 15.29 -8.63
CA ASP A 192 16.39 16.07 -7.86
C ASP A 192 16.66 16.00 -6.35
N ILE A 193 16.92 14.81 -5.83
CA ILE A 193 17.25 14.60 -4.41
C ILE A 193 18.49 15.40 -4.01
N LYS A 194 19.55 15.36 -4.78
CA LYS A 194 20.79 16.13 -4.52
C LYS A 194 20.55 17.64 -4.50
N ILE A 195 19.68 18.15 -5.37
CA ILE A 195 19.28 19.55 -5.36
C ILE A 195 18.59 19.86 -4.02
N LEU A 196 17.60 19.05 -3.61
CA LEU A 196 16.86 19.27 -2.37
C LEU A 196 17.73 19.14 -1.10
N ILE A 197 18.70 18.22 -1.10
CA ILE A 197 19.69 18.13 -0.02
C ILE A 197 20.52 19.43 0.09
N SER A 198 20.89 20.02 -1.04
CA SER A 198 21.73 21.21 -1.09
C SER A 198 21.00 22.52 -0.78
N GLU A 199 19.67 22.53 -0.78
CA GLU A 199 18.88 23.72 -0.41
C GLU A 199 19.12 24.07 1.07
N GLU A 200 19.38 25.36 1.33
CA GLU A 200 19.44 25.89 2.71
C GLU A 200 18.03 25.92 3.31
N GLU A 201 17.92 25.75 4.64
CA GLU A 201 16.65 25.80 5.39
C GLU A 201 15.99 27.18 5.33
#